data_21c6aaae99693c0579e036ceadcffe39
#
_entry.id   21c6aaae99693c0579e036ceadcffe39
#
_cell.length_a   1.000
_cell.length_b   1.000
_cell.length_c   1.000
_cell.angle_alpha   90.00
_cell.angle_beta   90.00
_cell.angle_gamma   90.00
#
_symmetry.space_group_name_H-M   'P 1'
#
loop_
_entity.id
_entity.type
_entity.pdbx_description
1 polymer ?
#
loop_
_entity_poly.entity_id
_entity_poly.type
_entity_poly.pdbx_seq_one_letter_code
_entity_poly.pdbx_strand_id
1 'polypeptide(L)'
;TIALLSIFIFSNSKAQQTDKMEWFEDARLGIFIHWGIYAVNGIDESWSFFNGYISHEDYMKQLDGFTAENYNPEYWAELIKKSGAGYAVITTKHHDGVALWDSDFGNLNVMDKTPAGRDLIEPFVNELRKQNLKVGLYYSLLDWSHPDYPNFTRTEKRYENYPERWERFTQYNFGQIREIS
;
A
#
# COMPACT_ATOMS: atom_id res chain seq x y z
N THR A 1 -24.11 66.22 15.62
CA THR A 1 -23.19 65.11 15.89
C THR A 1 -23.95 63.79 15.67
N ILE A 2 -23.74 63.14 14.50
CA ILE A 2 -24.36 61.85 14.16
C ILE A 2 -23.34 60.79 14.55
N ALA A 3 -23.66 59.96 15.53
CA ALA A 3 -22.86 58.81 15.91
C ALA A 3 -23.22 57.64 14.99
N LEU A 4 -22.27 57.22 14.13
CA LEU A 4 -22.37 55.97 13.34
C LEU A 4 -22.10 54.78 14.30
N LEU A 5 -23.11 53.98 14.53
CA LEU A 5 -23.01 52.72 15.26
C LEU A 5 -22.62 51.62 14.26
N SER A 6 -21.35 51.26 14.23
CA SER A 6 -20.85 50.13 13.39
C SER A 6 -21.21 48.81 14.06
N ILE A 7 -22.19 48.09 13.53
CA ILE A 7 -22.53 46.72 13.95
C ILE A 7 -21.56 45.77 13.29
N PHE A 8 -20.60 45.26 14.05
CA PHE A 8 -19.78 44.14 13.63
C PHE A 8 -20.60 42.87 13.72
N ILE A 9 -21.06 42.36 12.58
CA ILE A 9 -21.64 41.02 12.48
C ILE A 9 -20.48 40.04 12.44
N PHE A 10 -20.16 39.44 13.58
CA PHE A 10 -19.27 38.24 13.58
C PHE A 10 -20.05 37.08 12.97
N SER A 11 -19.82 36.85 11.68
CA SER A 11 -20.21 35.61 11.04
C SER A 11 -19.33 34.49 11.64
N ASN A 12 -19.88 33.74 12.57
CA ASN A 12 -19.30 32.43 12.93
C ASN A 12 -19.44 31.49 11.73
N SER A 13 -18.55 31.59 10.78
CA SER A 13 -18.32 30.52 9.84
C SER A 13 -17.71 29.35 10.62
N LYS A 14 -18.54 28.48 11.19
CA LYS A 14 -18.16 27.13 11.45
C LYS A 14 -17.80 26.58 10.08
N ALA A 15 -16.52 26.48 9.77
CA ALA A 15 -16.07 25.65 8.68
C ALA A 15 -16.74 24.31 8.93
N GLN A 16 -17.61 23.90 8.04
CA GLN A 16 -18.21 22.57 8.04
C GLN A 16 -17.05 21.64 7.71
N GLN A 17 -16.35 21.23 8.75
CA GLN A 17 -15.39 20.15 8.68
C GLN A 17 -16.27 18.95 8.40
N THR A 18 -16.54 18.70 7.10
CA THR A 18 -17.10 17.43 6.67
C THR A 18 -16.12 16.41 7.20
N ASP A 19 -16.57 15.62 8.14
CA ASP A 19 -15.74 14.60 8.74
C ASP A 19 -15.42 13.59 7.63
N LYS A 20 -14.23 13.73 7.05
CA LYS A 20 -13.77 12.88 5.95
C LYS A 20 -13.76 11.40 6.34
N MET A 21 -13.84 11.13 7.63
CA MET A 21 -13.77 9.78 8.20
C MET A 21 -15.12 9.25 8.67
N GLU A 22 -16.21 10.02 8.59
CA GLU A 22 -17.56 9.57 8.98
C GLU A 22 -17.94 8.24 8.31
N TRP A 23 -17.64 8.11 7.02
CA TRP A 23 -17.86 6.86 6.29
C TRP A 23 -17.11 5.66 6.90
N PHE A 24 -15.93 5.89 7.50
CA PHE A 24 -15.12 4.83 8.10
C PHE A 24 -15.71 4.38 9.44
N GLU A 25 -16.19 5.33 10.24
CA GLU A 25 -16.91 5.04 11.48
C GLU A 25 -18.20 4.25 11.20
N ASP A 26 -18.93 4.62 10.14
CA ASP A 26 -20.16 3.95 9.72
C ASP A 26 -19.91 2.57 9.10
N ALA A 27 -18.80 2.39 8.42
CA ALA A 27 -18.48 1.13 7.74
C ALA A 27 -18.29 -0.04 8.72
N ARG A 28 -17.78 0.20 9.93
CA ARG A 28 -17.60 -0.74 11.05
C ARG A 28 -16.82 -2.02 10.76
N LEU A 29 -17.03 -2.64 9.59
CA LEU A 29 -16.34 -3.84 9.15
C LEU A 29 -15.57 -3.55 7.87
N GLY A 30 -14.30 -3.88 7.85
CA GLY A 30 -13.42 -3.89 6.68
C GLY A 30 -12.69 -5.21 6.54
N ILE A 31 -12.31 -5.56 5.33
CA ILE A 31 -11.50 -6.74 5.03
C ILE A 31 -10.09 -6.27 4.69
N PHE A 32 -9.08 -6.81 5.35
CA PHE A 32 -7.69 -6.59 5.00
C PHE A 32 -7.13 -7.85 4.33
N ILE A 33 -6.65 -7.70 3.08
CA ILE A 33 -5.99 -8.75 2.33
C ILE A 33 -4.49 -8.51 2.38
N HIS A 34 -3.80 -9.31 3.18
CA HIS A 34 -2.36 -9.31 3.29
C HIS A 34 -1.79 -10.35 2.32
N TRP A 35 -1.35 -9.91 1.14
CA TRP A 35 -0.96 -10.79 0.05
C TRP A 35 0.28 -10.26 -0.68
N GLY A 36 1.16 -11.17 -1.09
CA GLY A 36 2.39 -10.88 -1.80
C GLY A 36 3.14 -12.18 -2.12
N ILE A 37 4.40 -12.07 -2.52
CA ILE A 37 5.21 -13.25 -2.94
C ILE A 37 5.37 -14.29 -1.83
N TYR A 38 5.29 -13.90 -0.56
CA TYR A 38 5.35 -14.80 0.60
C TYR A 38 4.21 -15.84 0.64
N ALA A 39 3.14 -15.61 -0.11
CA ALA A 39 2.05 -16.57 -0.24
C ALA A 39 2.44 -17.82 -1.05
N VAL A 40 3.51 -17.77 -1.85
CA VAL A 40 3.98 -18.89 -2.66
C VAL A 40 4.38 -20.09 -1.79
N ASN A 41 5.16 -19.85 -0.76
CA ASN A 41 5.62 -20.89 0.15
C ASN A 41 4.87 -20.92 1.48
N GLY A 42 3.88 -20.03 1.66
CA GLY A 42 3.12 -19.91 2.92
C GLY A 42 4.00 -19.59 4.12
N ILE A 43 5.00 -18.75 3.93
CA ILE A 43 5.90 -18.30 5.00
C ILE A 43 5.47 -16.94 5.53
N ASP A 44 6.04 -16.54 6.67
CA ASP A 44 5.89 -15.16 7.14
C ASP A 44 6.40 -14.20 6.06
N GLU A 45 5.75 -13.05 5.93
CA GLU A 45 6.15 -12.04 4.96
C GLU A 45 7.61 -11.59 5.20
N SER A 46 7.99 -10.47 4.67
CA SER A 46 9.37 -9.93 4.71
C SER A 46 10.03 -9.92 6.10
N TRP A 47 9.26 -10.02 7.19
CA TRP A 47 9.80 -10.21 8.53
C TRP A 47 10.61 -11.48 8.68
N SER A 48 10.34 -12.50 7.87
CA SER A 48 11.08 -13.77 7.89
C SER A 48 12.57 -13.57 7.57
N PHE A 49 12.91 -12.79 6.56
CA PHE A 49 14.31 -12.50 6.26
C PHE A 49 14.86 -11.36 7.11
N PHE A 50 14.05 -10.36 7.46
CA PHE A 50 14.52 -9.26 8.29
C PHE A 50 14.98 -9.74 9.67
N ASN A 51 14.30 -10.73 10.24
CA ASN A 51 14.67 -11.37 11.50
C ASN A 51 15.72 -12.49 11.36
N GLY A 52 16.13 -12.84 10.13
CA GLY A 52 17.15 -13.85 9.88
C GLY A 52 16.65 -15.30 9.95
N TYR A 53 15.34 -15.54 9.83
CA TYR A 53 14.77 -16.91 9.78
C TYR A 53 15.04 -17.58 8.43
N ILE A 54 15.15 -16.79 7.38
CA ILE A 54 15.51 -17.19 6.03
C ILE A 54 16.44 -16.12 5.45
N SER A 55 17.32 -16.47 4.50
CA SER A 55 18.11 -15.47 3.80
C SER A 55 17.23 -14.61 2.88
N HIS A 56 17.62 -13.35 2.65
CA HIS A 56 16.92 -12.50 1.69
C HIS A 56 16.90 -13.14 0.29
N GLU A 57 18.03 -13.76 -0.12
CA GLU A 57 18.14 -14.46 -1.40
C GLU A 57 17.11 -15.60 -1.53
N ASP A 58 17.00 -16.45 -0.51
CA ASP A 58 16.03 -17.55 -0.51
C ASP A 58 14.58 -17.05 -0.43
N TYR A 59 14.34 -15.97 0.29
CA TYR A 59 13.03 -15.32 0.32
C TYR A 59 12.61 -14.85 -1.07
N MET A 60 13.51 -14.17 -1.79
CA MET A 60 13.24 -13.62 -3.12
C MET A 60 13.05 -14.69 -4.21
N LYS A 61 13.46 -15.95 -4.00
CA LYS A 61 13.14 -17.06 -4.92
C LYS A 61 11.64 -17.29 -5.10
N GLN A 62 10.82 -16.79 -4.18
CA GLN A 62 9.36 -16.85 -4.31
C GLN A 62 8.83 -16.03 -5.50
N LEU A 63 9.60 -15.07 -6.02
CA LEU A 63 9.25 -14.36 -7.26
C LEU A 63 9.00 -15.33 -8.42
N ASP A 64 9.81 -16.37 -8.56
CA ASP A 64 9.70 -17.35 -9.65
C ASP A 64 8.41 -18.18 -9.58
N GLY A 65 7.82 -18.33 -8.41
CA GLY A 65 6.59 -19.09 -8.19
C GLY A 65 5.31 -18.23 -8.11
N PHE A 66 5.43 -16.91 -8.14
CA PHE A 66 4.30 -16.02 -7.97
C PHE A 66 3.52 -15.82 -9.26
N THR A 67 2.63 -16.78 -9.57
CA THR A 67 1.82 -16.79 -10.80
C THR A 67 0.53 -15.99 -10.70
N ALA A 68 0.00 -15.82 -9.48
CA ALA A 68 -1.32 -15.26 -9.22
C ALA A 68 -2.44 -15.92 -10.07
N GLU A 69 -2.31 -17.21 -10.42
CA GLU A 69 -3.22 -17.92 -11.35
C GLU A 69 -4.65 -18.02 -10.83
N ASN A 70 -4.80 -18.13 -9.51
CA ASN A 70 -6.12 -18.21 -8.86
C ASN A 70 -6.67 -16.83 -8.45
N TYR A 71 -5.98 -15.74 -8.81
CA TYR A 71 -6.42 -14.40 -8.52
C TYR A 71 -7.64 -14.02 -9.37
N ASN A 72 -8.77 -13.81 -8.71
CA ASN A 72 -10.01 -13.38 -9.32
C ASN A 72 -10.59 -12.19 -8.53
N PRO A 73 -10.29 -10.95 -8.94
CA PRO A 73 -10.69 -9.75 -8.21
C PRO A 73 -12.21 -9.54 -8.18
N GLU A 74 -12.94 -9.95 -9.22
CA GLU A 74 -14.41 -9.91 -9.25
C GLU A 74 -14.99 -10.80 -8.14
N TYR A 75 -14.56 -12.05 -8.08
CA TYR A 75 -15.01 -12.98 -7.05
C TYR A 75 -14.65 -12.52 -5.64
N TRP A 76 -13.44 -11.96 -5.46
CA TRP A 76 -13.03 -11.40 -4.17
C TRP A 76 -13.91 -10.23 -3.76
N ALA A 77 -14.19 -9.29 -4.67
CA ALA A 77 -15.06 -8.15 -4.41
C ALA A 77 -16.49 -8.60 -4.05
N GLU A 78 -17.02 -9.62 -4.74
CA GLU A 78 -18.33 -10.21 -4.39
C GLU A 78 -18.33 -10.81 -2.98
N LEU A 79 -17.32 -11.57 -2.60
CA LEU A 79 -17.23 -12.15 -1.26
C LEU A 79 -17.13 -11.07 -0.18
N ILE A 80 -16.32 -10.03 -0.42
CA ILE A 80 -16.21 -8.87 0.47
C ILE A 80 -17.58 -8.20 0.64
N LYS A 81 -18.28 -7.98 -0.47
CA LYS A 81 -19.64 -7.40 -0.41
C LYS A 81 -20.62 -8.28 0.35
N LYS A 82 -20.61 -9.57 0.10
CA LYS A 82 -21.47 -10.56 0.79
C LYS A 82 -21.19 -10.66 2.28
N SER A 83 -19.97 -10.37 2.72
CA SER A 83 -19.61 -10.36 4.15
C SER A 83 -20.24 -9.20 4.93
N GLY A 84 -20.76 -8.18 4.25
CA GLY A 84 -21.28 -6.96 4.86
C GLY A 84 -20.21 -5.90 5.14
N ALA A 85 -18.97 -6.11 4.68
CA ALA A 85 -17.90 -5.11 4.80
C ALA A 85 -18.21 -3.86 3.96
N GLY A 86 -17.86 -2.70 4.49
CA GLY A 86 -17.99 -1.40 3.82
C GLY A 86 -16.75 -1.02 3.00
N TYR A 87 -15.63 -1.66 3.26
CA TYR A 87 -14.35 -1.40 2.58
C TYR A 87 -13.45 -2.62 2.58
N ALA A 88 -12.46 -2.59 1.70
CA ALA A 88 -11.34 -3.54 1.75
C ALA A 88 -10.01 -2.84 1.56
N VAL A 89 -8.98 -3.40 2.18
CA VAL A 89 -7.59 -2.97 2.06
C VAL A 89 -6.78 -4.12 1.47
N ILE A 90 -5.90 -3.84 0.53
CA ILE A 90 -4.93 -4.82 0.01
C ILE A 90 -3.52 -4.30 0.18
N THR A 91 -2.56 -5.19 0.46
CA THR A 91 -1.14 -4.85 0.37
C THR A 91 -0.78 -4.58 -1.09
N THR A 92 -0.33 -3.38 -1.39
CA THR A 92 0.22 -3.05 -2.72
C THR A 92 1.73 -3.31 -2.78
N LYS A 93 2.42 -3.04 -1.70
CA LYS A 93 3.83 -3.35 -1.47
C LYS A 93 4.07 -3.60 0.01
N HIS A 94 4.71 -4.72 0.35
CA HIS A 94 5.21 -4.98 1.70
C HIS A 94 6.67 -4.55 1.84
N HIS A 95 7.30 -4.77 2.98
CA HIS A 95 8.69 -4.35 3.24
C HIS A 95 9.73 -5.08 2.37
N ASP A 96 9.35 -6.14 1.67
CA ASP A 96 10.19 -6.83 0.68
C ASP A 96 10.42 -6.03 -0.60
N GLY A 97 9.66 -4.94 -0.77
CA GLY A 97 9.81 -4.02 -1.89
C GLY A 97 9.11 -4.45 -3.18
N VAL A 98 8.43 -5.61 -3.20
CA VAL A 98 7.75 -6.09 -4.41
C VAL A 98 6.45 -5.35 -4.61
N ALA A 99 6.38 -4.51 -5.65
CA ALA A 99 5.18 -3.82 -6.06
C ALA A 99 4.22 -4.78 -6.78
N LEU A 100 2.95 -4.84 -6.33
CA LEU A 100 1.94 -5.70 -6.95
C LEU A 100 1.21 -5.03 -8.13
N TRP A 101 1.72 -3.91 -8.63
CA TRP A 101 1.21 -3.17 -9.79
C TRP A 101 2.34 -2.89 -10.78
N ASP A 102 1.98 -2.37 -11.95
CA ASP A 102 2.91 -1.93 -12.99
C ASP A 102 3.52 -0.58 -12.58
N SER A 103 4.64 -0.63 -11.87
CA SER A 103 5.32 0.58 -11.37
C SER A 103 6.42 1.03 -12.30
N ASP A 104 6.42 2.31 -12.67
CA ASP A 104 7.50 2.97 -13.40
C ASP A 104 8.73 3.25 -12.50
N PHE A 105 8.58 3.11 -11.18
CA PHE A 105 9.65 3.35 -10.22
C PHE A 105 10.28 2.04 -9.75
N GLY A 106 11.49 1.80 -10.25
CA GLY A 106 12.21 0.56 -9.97
C GLY A 106 11.70 -0.63 -10.80
N ASN A 107 12.41 -1.74 -10.70
CA ASN A 107 12.10 -2.95 -11.45
C ASN A 107 11.67 -4.14 -10.56
N LEU A 108 11.47 -3.89 -9.28
CA LEU A 108 11.00 -4.92 -8.35
C LEU A 108 9.47 -4.89 -8.27
N ASN A 109 8.83 -5.34 -9.32
CA ASN A 109 7.39 -5.40 -9.46
C ASN A 109 6.94 -6.73 -10.07
N VAL A 110 5.65 -7.02 -9.99
CA VAL A 110 5.07 -8.27 -10.48
C VAL A 110 5.11 -8.41 -11.99
N MET A 111 5.14 -7.31 -12.74
CA MET A 111 5.21 -7.31 -14.20
C MET A 111 6.56 -7.86 -14.67
N ASP A 112 7.64 -7.33 -14.09
CA ASP A 112 9.01 -7.59 -14.55
C ASP A 112 9.63 -8.85 -13.92
N LYS A 113 9.20 -9.19 -12.71
CA LYS A 113 9.93 -10.15 -11.85
C LYS A 113 9.18 -11.41 -11.52
N THR A 114 7.93 -11.56 -11.97
CA THR A 114 7.14 -12.75 -11.64
C THR A 114 6.42 -13.32 -12.86
N PRO A 115 6.07 -14.62 -12.84
CA PRO A 115 5.22 -15.21 -13.87
C PRO A 115 3.79 -14.63 -13.92
N ALA A 116 3.35 -13.90 -12.90
CA ALA A 116 2.06 -13.21 -12.94
C ALA A 116 1.98 -12.21 -14.10
N GLY A 117 3.06 -11.46 -14.38
CA GLY A 117 3.23 -10.61 -15.56
C GLY A 117 2.10 -9.64 -15.83
N ARG A 118 1.37 -9.22 -14.79
CA ARG A 118 0.22 -8.31 -14.89
C ARG A 118 0.03 -7.49 -13.61
N ASP A 119 -0.59 -6.33 -13.74
CA ASP A 119 -1.06 -5.53 -12.61
C ASP A 119 -2.13 -6.29 -11.82
N LEU A 120 -1.99 -6.34 -10.51
CA LEU A 120 -2.91 -7.01 -9.59
C LEU A 120 -3.71 -6.01 -8.75
N ILE A 121 -3.35 -4.73 -8.76
CA ILE A 121 -3.98 -3.71 -7.93
C ILE A 121 -5.09 -2.99 -8.65
N GLU A 122 -4.86 -2.52 -9.87
CA GLU A 122 -5.89 -1.82 -10.64
C GLU A 122 -7.17 -2.66 -10.84
N PRO A 123 -7.10 -3.95 -11.24
CA PRO A 123 -8.29 -4.78 -11.36
C PRO A 123 -9.05 -4.93 -10.03
N PHE A 124 -8.35 -5.10 -8.91
CA PHE A 124 -8.97 -5.19 -7.59
C PHE A 124 -9.72 -3.91 -7.20
N VAL A 125 -9.09 -2.76 -7.40
CA VAL A 125 -9.68 -1.45 -7.14
C VAL A 125 -10.96 -1.26 -7.97
N ASN A 126 -10.89 -1.62 -9.25
CA ASN A 126 -12.01 -1.47 -10.18
C ASN A 126 -13.20 -2.36 -9.76
N GLU A 127 -12.97 -3.60 -9.36
CA GLU A 127 -14.03 -4.50 -8.92
C GLU A 127 -14.67 -4.07 -7.59
N LEU A 128 -13.87 -3.58 -6.63
CA LEU A 128 -14.42 -3.02 -5.39
C LEU A 128 -15.30 -1.79 -5.67
N ARG A 129 -14.87 -0.91 -6.57
CA ARG A 129 -15.65 0.29 -6.95
C ARG A 129 -16.98 -0.08 -7.61
N LYS A 130 -17.02 -1.12 -8.47
CA LYS A 130 -18.26 -1.65 -9.06
C LYS A 130 -19.25 -2.13 -7.99
N GLN A 131 -18.75 -2.67 -6.88
CA GLN A 131 -19.57 -3.11 -5.75
C GLN A 131 -19.94 -1.98 -4.77
N ASN A 132 -19.57 -0.73 -5.06
CA ASN A 132 -19.70 0.42 -4.16
C ASN A 132 -18.98 0.21 -2.81
N LEU A 133 -17.85 -0.48 -2.82
CA LEU A 133 -16.98 -0.65 -1.66
C LEU A 133 -15.90 0.43 -1.66
N LYS A 134 -15.52 0.88 -0.48
CA LYS A 134 -14.37 1.77 -0.34
C LYS A 134 -13.08 0.95 -0.43
N VAL A 135 -12.04 1.60 -0.93
CA VAL A 135 -10.74 0.96 -1.20
C VAL A 135 -9.68 1.57 -0.31
N GLY A 136 -8.89 0.71 0.32
CA GLY A 136 -7.66 1.07 0.99
C GLY A 136 -6.48 0.36 0.33
N LEU A 137 -5.38 1.07 0.19
CA LEU A 137 -4.13 0.55 -0.36
C LEU A 137 -3.06 0.62 0.73
N TYR A 138 -2.64 -0.55 1.21
CA TYR A 138 -1.52 -0.60 2.14
C TYR A 138 -0.22 -0.54 1.36
N TYR A 139 0.52 0.53 1.56
CA TYR A 139 1.84 0.74 0.99
C TYR A 139 2.87 0.84 2.11
N SER A 140 3.86 -0.04 2.10
CA SER A 140 4.97 0.05 3.04
C SER A 140 5.93 1.17 2.66
N LEU A 141 6.17 2.10 3.60
CA LEU A 141 7.23 3.10 3.47
C LEU A 141 8.62 2.49 3.68
N LEU A 142 8.69 1.33 4.34
CA LEU A 142 9.92 0.56 4.51
C LEU A 142 10.13 -0.30 3.26
N ASP A 143 11.35 -0.39 2.81
CA ASP A 143 11.74 -1.26 1.70
C ASP A 143 13.11 -1.85 1.97
N TRP A 144 13.11 -3.03 2.56
CA TRP A 144 14.34 -3.68 2.96
C TRP A 144 15.15 -4.23 1.79
N SER A 145 14.53 -4.38 0.63
CA SER A 145 15.22 -4.80 -0.60
C SER A 145 15.85 -3.62 -1.35
N HIS A 146 15.34 -2.40 -1.17
CA HIS A 146 15.85 -1.23 -1.89
C HIS A 146 17.29 -0.88 -1.46
N PRO A 147 18.25 -0.74 -2.39
CA PRO A 147 19.67 -0.53 -2.06
C PRO A 147 19.95 0.76 -1.30
N ASP A 148 19.10 1.77 -1.47
CA ASP A 148 19.22 3.06 -0.78
C ASP A 148 18.40 3.14 0.52
N TYR A 149 17.79 2.01 0.97
CA TYR A 149 17.21 1.92 2.30
C TYR A 149 18.25 1.37 3.31
N PRO A 150 18.44 2.00 4.47
CA PRO A 150 19.58 1.70 5.34
C PRO A 150 19.47 0.36 6.09
N ASN A 151 18.26 -0.11 6.38
CA ASN A 151 18.05 -1.29 7.21
C ASN A 151 17.75 -2.51 6.33
N PHE A 152 18.78 -3.26 5.96
CA PHE A 152 18.61 -4.46 5.14
C PHE A 152 18.02 -5.63 5.94
N THR A 153 18.58 -5.87 7.14
CA THR A 153 18.04 -6.83 8.10
C THR A 153 18.05 -6.19 9.49
N ARG A 154 17.56 -6.91 10.48
CA ARG A 154 17.58 -6.46 11.87
C ARG A 154 19.00 -6.14 12.37
N THR A 155 20.00 -6.88 11.92
CA THR A 155 21.40 -6.76 12.36
C THR A 155 22.31 -6.12 11.32
N GLU A 156 21.93 -6.15 10.05
CA GLU A 156 22.74 -5.63 8.96
C GLU A 156 22.25 -4.24 8.54
N LYS A 157 23.19 -3.28 8.54
CA LYS A 157 22.99 -1.93 8.04
C LYS A 157 23.83 -1.73 6.80
N ARG A 158 23.26 -1.09 5.76
CA ARG A 158 23.97 -0.88 4.49
C ARG A 158 24.90 0.32 4.54
N TYR A 159 24.50 1.37 5.25
CA TYR A 159 25.28 2.62 5.30
C TYR A 159 24.85 3.48 6.49
N GLU A 160 25.74 4.39 6.86
CA GLU A 160 25.49 5.47 7.81
C GLU A 160 25.86 6.81 7.15
N ASN A 161 25.09 7.86 7.39
CA ASN A 161 25.42 9.24 6.99
C ASN A 161 25.57 9.49 5.46
N TYR A 162 24.71 8.91 4.65
CA TYR A 162 24.66 9.17 3.20
C TYR A 162 23.31 9.80 2.81
N PRO A 163 23.14 11.12 3.00
CA PRO A 163 21.85 11.79 2.80
C PRO A 163 21.33 11.69 1.36
N GLU A 164 22.23 11.66 0.38
CA GLU A 164 21.87 11.50 -1.04
C GLU A 164 21.20 10.14 -1.35
N ARG A 165 21.53 9.09 -0.60
CA ARG A 165 20.89 7.78 -0.75
C ARG A 165 19.47 7.82 -0.21
N TRP A 166 19.30 8.46 0.95
CA TRP A 166 17.98 8.65 1.54
C TRP A 166 17.07 9.51 0.65
N GLU A 167 17.62 10.54 0.02
CA GLU A 167 16.86 11.38 -0.93
C GLU A 167 16.37 10.57 -2.13
N ARG A 168 17.24 9.75 -2.77
CA ARG A 168 16.83 8.88 -3.88
C ARG A 168 15.74 7.90 -3.45
N PHE A 169 15.90 7.27 -2.28
CA PHE A 169 14.88 6.37 -1.73
C PHE A 169 13.54 7.09 -1.50
N THR A 170 13.59 8.30 -0.98
CA THR A 170 12.39 9.12 -0.73
C THR A 170 11.69 9.48 -2.05
N GLN A 171 12.45 9.86 -3.07
CA GLN A 171 11.90 10.15 -4.41
C GLN A 171 11.25 8.90 -5.03
N TYR A 172 11.88 7.75 -4.92
CA TYR A 172 11.33 6.47 -5.34
C TYR A 172 9.99 6.18 -4.63
N ASN A 173 9.94 6.27 -3.30
CA ASN A 173 8.71 6.04 -2.54
C ASN A 173 7.59 7.01 -2.92
N PHE A 174 7.88 8.29 -3.04
CA PHE A 174 6.88 9.28 -3.45
C PHE A 174 6.42 9.08 -4.89
N GLY A 175 7.30 8.62 -5.77
CA GLY A 175 6.93 8.21 -7.12
C GLY A 175 5.87 7.12 -7.08
N GLN A 176 6.16 6.01 -6.43
CA GLN A 176 5.24 4.88 -6.29
C GLN A 176 3.91 5.25 -5.62
N ILE A 177 3.94 6.09 -4.57
CA ILE A 177 2.71 6.55 -3.91
C ILE A 177 1.83 7.35 -4.87
N ARG A 178 2.42 8.19 -5.74
CA ARG A 178 1.65 8.96 -6.73
C ARG A 178 1.00 8.08 -7.79
N GLU A 179 1.60 6.95 -8.14
CA GLU A 179 1.01 6.02 -9.11
C GLU A 179 -0.28 5.38 -8.60
N ILE A 180 -0.35 5.10 -7.31
CA ILE A 180 -1.47 4.37 -6.70
C ILE A 180 -2.48 5.27 -5.97
N SER A 181 -2.33 6.62 -5.99
CA SER A 181 -3.18 7.57 -5.25
C SER A 181 -4.35 8.20 -6.05
#